data_dbfac1e3ab068a89497a8d360573162e
#
_entry.id   dbfac1e3ab068a89497a8d360573162e
#
_cell.length_a   1.000
_cell.length_b   1.000
_cell.length_c   1.000
_cell.angle_alpha   90.00
_cell.angle_beta   90.00
_cell.angle_gamma   90.00
#
_symmetry.space_group_name_H-M   'P 1'
#
loop_
_entity.id
_entity.type
_entity.pdbx_description
1 polymer ?
#
loop_
_entity_poly.entity_id
_entity_poly.type
_entity_poly.pdbx_seq_one_letter_code
_entity_poly.pdbx_strand_id
1 'polypeptide(L)'
;MRNAIGTDLPRILALLPLLADFDMPEKRQADDLWSADAKLAADILSDKAASAFIDVAEDSDGDIAGVIMVSLRKELLSHAPSAHLEAIVVSPNARGRGLGKRLMQHCEQRVRAMGALSLTLHVFANNERARALYASETFDEELIRAIKWLD
;
A
#
# COMPACT_ATOMS: atom_id res chain seq x y z
N MET A 1 5.34 -3.63 14.75
CA MET A 1 4.71 -4.09 13.50
C MET A 1 4.54 -5.60 13.55
N ARG A 2 3.44 -6.10 13.03
CA ARG A 2 3.13 -7.53 13.02
C ARG A 2 2.27 -7.88 11.81
N ASN A 3 2.17 -9.17 11.50
CA ASN A 3 1.17 -9.64 10.52
C ASN A 3 -0.24 -9.27 10.99
N ALA A 4 -1.07 -8.87 10.04
CA ALA A 4 -2.50 -8.72 10.30
C ALA A 4 -3.14 -10.10 10.49
N ILE A 5 -4.16 -10.14 11.31
CA ILE A 5 -4.99 -11.33 11.56
C ILE A 5 -6.45 -11.04 11.21
N GLY A 6 -7.29 -12.07 11.12
CA GLY A 6 -8.68 -11.91 10.67
C GLY A 6 -9.48 -10.87 11.45
N THR A 7 -9.25 -10.74 12.75
CA THR A 7 -9.93 -9.76 13.60
C THR A 7 -9.52 -8.30 13.32
N ASP A 8 -8.43 -8.07 12.60
CA ASP A 8 -8.00 -6.72 12.20
C ASP A 8 -8.81 -6.17 11.00
N LEU A 9 -9.49 -7.04 10.25
CA LEU A 9 -10.15 -6.66 8.99
C LEU A 9 -11.07 -5.44 9.12
N PRO A 10 -11.98 -5.35 10.12
CA PRO A 10 -12.85 -4.17 10.22
C PRO A 10 -12.07 -2.86 10.35
N ARG A 11 -10.98 -2.85 11.11
CA ARG A 11 -10.14 -1.66 11.28
C ARG A 11 -9.35 -1.33 10.02
N ILE A 12 -8.83 -2.34 9.34
CA ILE A 12 -8.13 -2.17 8.05
C ILE A 12 -9.10 -1.56 7.02
N LEU A 13 -10.31 -2.12 6.88
CA LEU A 13 -11.32 -1.58 5.97
C LEU A 13 -11.72 -0.14 6.29
N ALA A 14 -11.73 0.23 7.57
CA ALA A 14 -12.01 1.60 8.00
C ALA A 14 -10.90 2.59 7.61
N LEU A 15 -9.67 2.13 7.45
CA LEU A 15 -8.53 2.97 7.08
C LEU A 15 -8.34 3.11 5.57
N LEU A 16 -8.73 2.12 4.76
CA LEU A 16 -8.50 2.12 3.32
C LEU A 16 -9.08 3.32 2.57
N PRO A 17 -10.25 3.89 2.93
CA PRO A 17 -10.74 5.11 2.30
C PRO A 17 -9.79 6.30 2.37
N LEU A 18 -8.84 6.31 3.30
CA LEU A 18 -7.79 7.33 3.39
C LEU A 18 -6.81 7.30 2.19
N LEU A 19 -6.82 6.24 1.37
CA LEU A 19 -6.10 6.20 0.09
C LEU A 19 -6.60 7.27 -0.88
N ALA A 20 -7.82 7.77 -0.71
CA ALA A 20 -8.42 8.84 -1.49
C ALA A 20 -8.27 10.24 -0.83
N ASP A 21 -7.52 10.35 0.27
CA ASP A 21 -7.33 11.60 1.02
C ASP A 21 -6.23 12.48 0.38
N PHE A 22 -6.48 12.91 -0.84
CA PHE A 22 -5.66 13.87 -1.58
C PHE A 22 -6.51 14.51 -2.68
N ASP A 23 -5.94 15.46 -3.42
CA ASP A 23 -6.61 16.11 -4.55
C ASP A 23 -6.72 15.15 -5.75
N MET A 24 -7.79 14.35 -5.75
CA MET A 24 -8.00 13.31 -6.75
C MET A 24 -8.27 13.87 -8.15
N PRO A 25 -7.90 13.14 -9.22
CA PRO A 25 -8.32 13.48 -10.58
C PRO A 25 -9.84 13.59 -10.68
N GLU A 26 -10.30 14.62 -11.41
CA GLU A 26 -11.72 15.01 -11.48
C GLU A 26 -12.69 13.88 -11.85
N LYS A 27 -12.27 12.98 -12.75
CA LYS A 27 -13.13 11.88 -13.21
C LYS A 27 -13.02 10.60 -12.38
N ARG A 28 -12.32 10.64 -11.24
CA ARG A 28 -12.24 9.50 -10.31
C ARG A 28 -13.23 9.65 -9.18
N GLN A 29 -13.79 8.52 -8.75
CA GLN A 29 -14.55 8.43 -7.52
C GLN A 29 -13.63 7.90 -6.41
N ALA A 30 -13.94 8.24 -5.16
CA ALA A 30 -13.10 7.80 -4.02
C ALA A 30 -12.96 6.27 -3.98
N ASP A 31 -14.05 5.54 -4.20
CA ASP A 31 -14.04 4.06 -4.19
C ASP A 31 -13.16 3.47 -5.29
N ASP A 32 -12.92 4.17 -6.41
CA ASP A 32 -11.98 3.69 -7.45
C ASP A 32 -10.58 3.46 -6.88
N LEU A 33 -10.23 4.17 -5.81
CA LEU A 33 -8.89 4.18 -5.26
C LEU A 33 -8.65 3.11 -4.19
N TRP A 34 -9.71 2.52 -3.61
CA TRP A 34 -9.54 1.61 -2.49
C TRP A 34 -10.44 0.36 -2.51
N SER A 35 -11.47 0.28 -3.38
CA SER A 35 -12.40 -0.87 -3.35
C SER A 35 -11.73 -2.19 -3.72
N ALA A 36 -10.80 -2.19 -4.68
CA ALA A 36 -10.03 -3.40 -5.02
C ALA A 36 -9.11 -3.82 -3.86
N ASP A 37 -8.52 -2.86 -3.15
CA ASP A 37 -7.68 -3.12 -1.99
C ASP A 37 -8.50 -3.68 -0.82
N ALA A 38 -9.73 -3.21 -0.63
CA ALA A 38 -10.64 -3.75 0.38
C ALA A 38 -10.95 -5.23 0.12
N LYS A 39 -11.22 -5.58 -1.14
CA LYS A 39 -11.43 -6.97 -1.54
C LYS A 39 -10.18 -7.82 -1.33
N LEU A 40 -9.03 -7.32 -1.74
CA LEU A 40 -7.75 -8.01 -1.56
C LEU A 40 -7.45 -8.23 -0.07
N ALA A 41 -7.69 -7.25 0.79
CA ALA A 41 -7.50 -7.39 2.23
C ALA A 41 -8.36 -8.52 2.81
N ALA A 42 -9.62 -8.60 2.42
CA ALA A 42 -10.52 -9.67 2.84
C ALA A 42 -10.02 -11.04 2.34
N ASP A 43 -9.54 -11.12 1.10
CA ASP A 43 -9.01 -12.36 0.52
C ASP A 43 -7.72 -12.81 1.22
N ILE A 44 -6.81 -11.88 1.55
CA ILE A 44 -5.58 -12.20 2.29
C ILE A 44 -5.91 -12.76 3.66
N LEU A 45 -6.79 -12.09 4.40
CA LEU A 45 -7.11 -12.47 5.79
C LEU A 45 -8.05 -13.68 5.90
N SER A 46 -8.57 -14.18 4.79
CA SER A 46 -9.31 -15.45 4.70
C SER A 46 -8.54 -16.56 3.99
N ASP A 47 -7.21 -16.40 3.83
CA ASP A 47 -6.32 -17.36 3.18
C ASP A 47 -6.66 -17.67 1.71
N LYS A 48 -7.27 -16.71 1.01
CA LYS A 48 -7.61 -16.83 -0.42
C LYS A 48 -6.60 -16.17 -1.35
N ALA A 49 -5.58 -15.50 -0.81
CA ALA A 49 -4.54 -14.79 -1.55
C ALA A 49 -3.16 -15.13 -1.00
N ALA A 50 -2.66 -16.32 -1.34
CA ALA A 50 -1.42 -16.89 -0.80
C ALA A 50 -0.15 -16.09 -1.14
N SER A 51 -0.17 -15.30 -2.24
CA SER A 51 0.97 -14.50 -2.70
C SER A 51 0.91 -13.06 -2.22
N ALA A 52 0.14 -12.76 -1.19
CA ALA A 52 0.00 -11.41 -0.65
C ALA A 52 -0.02 -11.45 0.88
N PHE A 53 0.35 -10.32 1.49
CA PHE A 53 0.30 -10.18 2.95
C PHE A 53 -0.07 -8.77 3.36
N ILE A 54 -0.52 -8.65 4.61
CA ILE A 54 -0.77 -7.37 5.26
C ILE A 54 0.02 -7.35 6.57
N ASP A 55 0.77 -6.28 6.78
CA ASP A 55 1.35 -5.95 8.07
C ASP A 55 0.70 -4.69 8.64
N VAL A 56 0.56 -4.66 9.95
CA VAL A 56 -0.02 -3.53 10.68
C VAL A 56 0.98 -3.00 11.71
N ALA A 57 0.90 -1.70 11.95
CA ALA A 57 1.58 -1.03 13.04
C ALA A 57 0.56 -0.64 14.10
N GLU A 58 0.78 -1.07 15.34
CA GLU A 58 -0.04 -0.70 16.48
C GLU A 58 0.54 0.53 17.20
N ASP A 59 -0.34 1.35 17.74
CA ASP A 59 0.04 2.42 18.65
C ASP A 59 0.18 1.90 20.10
N SER A 60 0.43 2.83 21.05
CA SER A 60 0.59 2.49 22.46
C SER A 60 -0.66 1.91 23.12
N ASP A 61 -1.84 2.16 22.55
CA ASP A 61 -3.13 1.67 23.04
C ASP A 61 -3.53 0.32 22.41
N GLY A 62 -2.71 -0.19 21.49
CA GLY A 62 -2.98 -1.43 20.75
C GLY A 62 -3.88 -1.24 19.52
N ASP A 63 -4.23 0.00 19.19
CA ASP A 63 -5.00 0.32 17.98
C ASP A 63 -4.11 0.31 16.74
N ILE A 64 -4.67 -0.06 15.58
CA ILE A 64 -3.95 -0.04 14.32
C ILE A 64 -3.76 1.42 13.86
N ALA A 65 -2.51 1.85 13.85
CA ALA A 65 -2.10 3.19 13.43
C ALA A 65 -1.62 3.22 11.98
N GLY A 66 -1.25 2.09 11.41
CA GLY A 66 -0.80 2.00 10.02
C GLY A 66 -0.97 0.60 9.45
N VAL A 67 -1.13 0.54 8.15
CA VAL A 67 -1.34 -0.69 7.37
C VAL A 67 -0.45 -0.64 6.13
N ILE A 68 0.19 -1.76 5.81
CA ILE A 68 0.85 -1.96 4.53
C ILE A 68 0.43 -3.29 3.92
N MET A 69 0.04 -3.28 2.65
CA MET A 69 -0.44 -4.44 1.91
C MET A 69 0.40 -4.65 0.67
N VAL A 70 0.86 -5.87 0.48
CA VAL A 70 1.86 -6.20 -0.54
C VAL A 70 1.51 -7.50 -1.23
N SER A 71 1.67 -7.54 -2.55
CA SER A 71 1.58 -8.75 -3.36
C SER A 71 2.95 -9.15 -3.88
N LEU A 72 3.28 -10.43 -3.81
CA LEU A 72 4.44 -11.00 -4.48
C LEU A 72 4.05 -11.36 -5.90
N ARG A 73 4.82 -10.90 -6.87
CA ARG A 73 4.56 -11.17 -8.30
C ARG A 73 5.80 -10.99 -9.14
N LYS A 74 5.74 -11.40 -10.39
CA LYS A 74 6.80 -11.10 -11.36
C LYS A 74 6.79 -9.62 -11.71
N GLU A 75 7.97 -9.04 -11.84
CA GLU A 75 8.12 -7.67 -12.32
C GLU A 75 7.62 -7.57 -13.78
N LEU A 76 6.95 -6.46 -14.09
CA LEU A 76 6.22 -6.27 -15.36
C LEU A 76 7.08 -6.45 -16.61
N LEU A 77 8.30 -5.96 -16.59
CA LEU A 77 9.19 -5.93 -17.76
C LEU A 77 10.22 -7.06 -17.76
N SER A 78 10.90 -7.27 -16.64
CA SER A 78 11.96 -8.27 -16.51
C SER A 78 11.43 -9.67 -16.21
N HIS A 79 10.21 -9.80 -15.71
CA HIS A 79 9.61 -11.04 -15.20
C HIS A 79 10.37 -11.68 -14.03
N ALA A 80 11.31 -10.97 -13.43
CA ALA A 80 12.04 -11.43 -12.25
C ALA A 80 11.13 -11.42 -11.01
N PRO A 81 11.49 -12.18 -9.95
CA PRO A 81 10.75 -12.14 -8.68
C PRO A 81 10.69 -10.71 -8.12
N SER A 82 9.49 -10.23 -7.82
CA SER A 82 9.26 -8.87 -7.36
C SER A 82 8.12 -8.84 -6.35
N ALA A 83 7.96 -7.70 -5.70
CA ALA A 83 6.80 -7.39 -4.88
C ALA A 83 6.16 -6.09 -5.37
N HIS A 84 4.87 -5.95 -5.12
CA HIS A 84 4.13 -4.73 -5.43
C HIS A 84 3.42 -4.23 -4.19
N LEU A 85 3.68 -2.99 -3.83
CA LEU A 85 2.95 -2.30 -2.78
C LEU A 85 1.54 -1.97 -3.29
N GLU A 86 0.55 -2.64 -2.74
CA GLU A 86 -0.85 -2.42 -3.10
C GLU A 86 -1.43 -1.21 -2.36
N ALA A 87 -1.13 -1.09 -1.06
CA ALA A 87 -1.62 0.01 -0.24
C ALA A 87 -0.69 0.28 0.94
N ILE A 88 -0.56 1.54 1.29
CA ILE A 88 0.02 1.99 2.56
C ILE A 88 -0.86 3.10 3.12
N VAL A 89 -1.29 2.96 4.36
CA VAL A 89 -2.14 3.92 5.04
C VAL A 89 -1.61 4.17 6.44
N VAL A 90 -1.53 5.43 6.81
CA VAL A 90 -1.23 5.85 8.20
C VAL A 90 -2.43 6.63 8.71
N SER A 91 -2.94 6.25 9.89
CA SER A 91 -4.07 6.96 10.48
C SER A 91 -3.71 8.44 10.73
N PRO A 92 -4.68 9.38 10.61
CA PRO A 92 -4.38 10.81 10.72
C PRO A 92 -3.65 11.17 12.03
N ASN A 93 -4.03 10.54 13.14
CA ASN A 93 -3.42 10.78 14.46
C ASN A 93 -1.95 10.33 14.57
N ALA A 94 -1.52 9.43 13.70
CA ALA A 94 -0.17 8.86 13.70
C ALA A 94 0.75 9.49 12.64
N ARG A 95 0.23 10.41 11.83
CA ARG A 95 1.02 11.10 10.78
C ARG A 95 2.05 12.05 11.38
N GLY A 96 3.08 12.37 10.57
CA GLY A 96 4.13 13.31 10.97
C GLY A 96 5.16 12.75 11.95
N ARG A 97 5.13 11.45 12.22
CA ARG A 97 6.05 10.76 13.16
C ARG A 97 6.92 9.70 12.48
N GLY A 98 6.98 9.72 11.16
CA GLY A 98 7.79 8.78 10.38
C GLY A 98 7.24 7.35 10.29
N LEU A 99 5.99 7.11 10.64
CA LEU A 99 5.40 5.77 10.62
C LEU A 99 5.33 5.20 9.19
N GLY A 100 4.96 6.01 8.21
CA GLY A 100 4.95 5.59 6.80
C GLY A 100 6.32 5.12 6.34
N LYS A 101 7.36 5.85 6.69
CA LYS A 101 8.75 5.48 6.41
C LYS A 101 9.13 4.14 7.06
N ARG A 102 8.80 3.96 8.33
CA ARG A 102 9.07 2.70 9.04
C ARG A 102 8.32 1.52 8.43
N LEU A 103 7.06 1.72 8.01
CA LEU A 103 6.29 0.70 7.30
C LEU A 103 6.97 0.31 5.97
N MET A 104 7.43 1.28 5.20
CA MET A 104 8.15 1.03 3.94
C MET A 104 9.44 0.24 4.18
N GLN A 105 10.25 0.64 5.15
CA GLN A 105 11.50 -0.05 5.48
C GLN A 105 11.26 -1.47 5.98
N HIS A 106 10.24 -1.67 6.81
CA HIS A 106 9.82 -3.00 7.25
C HIS A 106 9.39 -3.88 6.06
N CYS A 107 8.58 -3.33 5.17
CA CYS A 107 8.15 -3.99 3.95
C CYS A 107 9.35 -4.41 3.08
N GLU A 108 10.26 -3.48 2.82
CA GLU A 108 11.46 -3.73 2.01
C GLU A 108 12.28 -4.90 2.56
N GLN A 109 12.55 -4.90 3.86
CA GLN A 109 13.28 -5.99 4.52
C GLN A 109 12.55 -7.32 4.36
N ARG A 110 11.24 -7.33 4.56
CA ARG A 110 10.42 -8.53 4.45
C ARG A 110 10.38 -9.11 3.03
N VAL A 111 10.09 -8.29 2.02
CA VAL A 111 10.02 -8.78 0.64
C VAL A 111 11.38 -9.22 0.12
N ARG A 112 12.46 -8.55 0.54
CA ARG A 112 13.84 -8.96 0.24
C ARG A 112 14.14 -10.34 0.83
N ALA A 113 13.75 -10.61 2.05
CA ALA A 113 13.88 -11.92 2.69
C ALA A 113 13.04 -13.00 1.99
N MET A 114 11.95 -12.63 1.32
CA MET A 114 11.10 -13.52 0.52
C MET A 114 11.62 -13.70 -0.92
N GLY A 115 12.76 -13.14 -1.27
CA GLY A 115 13.41 -13.31 -2.57
C GLY A 115 13.04 -12.30 -3.64
N ALA A 116 12.29 -11.26 -3.32
CA ALA A 116 12.00 -10.19 -4.26
C ALA A 116 13.28 -9.40 -4.60
N LEU A 117 13.47 -9.12 -5.88
CA LEU A 117 14.61 -8.35 -6.38
C LEU A 117 14.24 -6.88 -6.62
N SER A 118 12.96 -6.56 -6.59
CA SER A 118 12.44 -5.20 -6.70
C SER A 118 11.13 -5.06 -5.93
N LEU A 119 10.79 -3.81 -5.61
CA LEU A 119 9.51 -3.42 -5.02
C LEU A 119 8.95 -2.31 -5.90
N THR A 120 7.76 -2.52 -6.43
CA THR A 120 7.07 -1.56 -7.30
C THR A 120 5.82 -1.02 -6.63
N LEU A 121 5.33 0.11 -7.11
CA LEU A 121 4.08 0.70 -6.67
C LEU A 121 3.49 1.57 -7.78
N HIS A 122 2.21 1.90 -7.64
CA HIS A 122 1.56 2.95 -8.41
C HIS A 122 1.18 4.11 -7.50
N VAL A 123 1.35 5.33 -7.99
CA VAL A 123 0.98 6.54 -7.27
C VAL A 123 0.38 7.56 -8.25
N PHE A 124 -0.66 8.23 -7.82
CA PHE A 124 -1.22 9.33 -8.63
C PHE A 124 -0.24 10.50 -8.71
N ALA A 125 -0.10 11.08 -9.90
CA ALA A 125 0.84 12.16 -10.18
C ALA A 125 0.66 13.38 -9.26
N ASN A 126 -0.55 13.65 -8.81
CA ASN A 126 -0.88 14.77 -7.93
C ASN A 126 -0.97 14.40 -6.44
N ASN A 127 -0.64 13.16 -6.07
CA ASN A 127 -0.52 12.77 -4.67
C ASN A 127 0.89 13.10 -4.15
N GLU A 128 1.12 14.38 -3.88
CA GLU A 128 2.44 14.92 -3.54
C GLU A 128 3.01 14.31 -2.25
N ARG A 129 2.16 14.08 -1.25
CA ARG A 129 2.58 13.50 0.03
C ARG A 129 3.10 12.07 -0.14
N ALA A 130 2.38 11.23 -0.87
CA ALA A 130 2.81 9.86 -1.15
C ALA A 130 4.08 9.83 -2.00
N ARG A 131 4.15 10.66 -3.05
CA ARG A 131 5.35 10.76 -3.89
C ARG A 131 6.58 11.21 -3.11
N ALA A 132 6.42 12.15 -2.18
CA ALA A 132 7.52 12.59 -1.32
C ALA A 132 8.02 11.45 -0.42
N LEU A 133 7.13 10.65 0.15
CA LEU A 133 7.49 9.45 0.92
C LEU A 133 8.31 8.48 0.06
N TYR A 134 7.81 8.14 -1.12
CA TYR A 134 8.47 7.17 -2.00
C TYR A 134 9.81 7.66 -2.50
N ALA A 135 9.93 8.95 -2.84
CA ALA A 135 11.22 9.55 -3.21
C ALA A 135 12.22 9.49 -2.04
N SER A 136 11.77 9.73 -0.81
CA SER A 136 12.62 9.62 0.39
C SER A 136 13.12 8.20 0.65
N GLU A 137 12.40 7.19 0.16
CA GLU A 137 12.78 5.77 0.24
C GLU A 137 13.41 5.26 -1.08
N THR A 138 13.91 6.18 -1.90
CA THR A 138 14.69 5.91 -3.13
C THR A 138 13.94 5.21 -4.26
N PHE A 139 12.62 5.37 -4.32
CA PHE A 139 11.86 4.94 -5.50
C PHE A 139 12.10 5.90 -6.66
N ASP A 140 12.40 5.35 -7.82
CA ASP A 140 12.47 6.08 -9.10
C ASP A 140 11.14 6.00 -9.82
N GLU A 141 10.68 7.11 -10.38
CA GLU A 141 9.50 7.16 -11.24
C GLU A 141 9.89 6.72 -12.65
N GLU A 142 9.74 5.41 -12.94
CA GLU A 142 10.24 4.80 -14.16
C GLU A 142 9.23 4.83 -15.30
N LEU A 143 7.93 4.64 -15.03
CA LEU A 143 6.86 4.56 -16.02
C LEU A 143 5.82 5.63 -15.80
N ILE A 144 5.29 6.17 -16.90
CA ILE A 144 4.15 7.07 -16.87
C ILE A 144 2.95 6.37 -17.49
N ARG A 145 1.86 6.23 -16.74
CA ARG A 145 0.57 5.77 -17.25
C ARG A 145 -0.24 6.98 -17.69
N ALA A 146 -0.59 7.02 -18.97
CA ALA A 146 -1.46 8.07 -19.52
C ALA A 146 -2.88 7.53 -19.70
N ILE A 147 -3.88 8.38 -19.50
CA ILE A 147 -5.29 8.05 -19.72
C ILE A 147 -5.97 9.14 -20.54
N LYS A 148 -6.77 8.73 -21.51
CA LYS A 148 -7.69 9.59 -22.25
C LYS A 148 -9.10 9.06 -22.08
N TRP A 149 -9.96 9.83 -21.50
CA TRP A 149 -11.38 9.48 -21.37
C TRP A 149 -12.07 9.62 -22.72
N LEU A 150 -12.78 8.58 -23.14
CA LEU A 150 -13.55 8.56 -24.38
C LEU A 150 -15.03 8.73 -24.03
N ASP A 151 -15.52 9.91 -24.21
CA ASP A 151 -16.92 10.29 -23.89
C ASP A 151 -17.87 9.85 -25.01
#